data_f9b3d57bd712b10fda780d9fcbd66e8a
#
_entry.id   f9b3d57bd712b10fda780d9fcbd66e8a
#
_cell.length_a   1.000
_cell.length_b   1.000
_cell.length_c   1.000
_cell.angle_alpha   90.00
_cell.angle_beta   90.00
_cell.angle_gamma   90.00
#
_symmetry.space_group_name_H-M   'P 1'
#
loop_
_entity.id
_entity.type
_entity.pdbx_description
1 polymer ?
#
loop_
_entity_poly.entity_id
_entity_poly.type
_entity_poly.pdbx_seq_one_letter_code
_entity_poly.pdbx_strand_id
1 'polypeptide(L)'
;MRFYKQTKRFLLLLAMLSAVSFADAQIKVEASETVELMSIISRTAGFPEYCMDNGGQYTSDTETWFSAYGQHPTVAYVKELRKNCGISYDAVMSMAVHLNTDGQKVSFTGEKSDLEKRWQKVEIDTFLVRLNQFYSDTRFHEFYKQHQTFYESVLQAYEENVMKYFHQDWYPQFYGTEPTEQFRII
;
A
#
# COMPACT_ATOMS: atom_id res chain seq x y z
N MET A 1 -14.99 -53.07 26.79
CA MET A 1 -14.86 -51.61 27.19
C MET A 1 -13.63 -50.87 26.65
N ARG A 2 -12.56 -51.54 26.23
CA ARG A 2 -11.34 -50.90 25.67
C ARG A 2 -11.48 -50.46 24.21
N PHE A 3 -12.24 -51.15 23.38
CA PHE A 3 -12.46 -50.83 21.95
C PHE A 3 -13.29 -49.55 21.75
N TYR A 4 -14.26 -49.26 22.62
CA TYR A 4 -15.12 -48.08 22.50
C TYR A 4 -14.41 -46.77 22.83
N LYS A 5 -13.35 -46.83 23.65
CA LYS A 5 -12.52 -45.63 23.96
C LYS A 5 -11.54 -45.28 22.84
N GLN A 6 -11.09 -46.25 22.05
CA GLN A 6 -10.20 -46.01 20.92
C GLN A 6 -10.93 -45.41 19.71
N THR A 7 -12.15 -45.87 19.43
CA THR A 7 -12.98 -45.33 18.35
C THR A 7 -13.39 -43.87 18.59
N LYS A 8 -13.69 -43.48 19.85
CA LYS A 8 -13.94 -42.07 20.19
C LYS A 8 -12.71 -41.18 20.04
N ARG A 9 -11.51 -41.66 20.34
CA ARG A 9 -10.26 -40.92 20.14
C ARG A 9 -9.91 -40.76 18.66
N PHE A 10 -10.21 -41.79 17.86
CA PHE A 10 -9.99 -41.74 16.41
C PHE A 10 -10.98 -40.80 15.71
N LEU A 11 -12.24 -40.75 16.11
CA LEU A 11 -13.26 -39.79 15.62
C LEU A 11 -12.97 -38.35 16.04
N LEU A 12 -12.42 -38.14 17.25
CA LEU A 12 -11.99 -36.81 17.69
C LEU A 12 -10.74 -36.32 16.94
N LEU A 13 -9.81 -37.18 16.57
CA LEU A 13 -8.67 -36.87 15.75
C LEU A 13 -9.07 -36.57 14.27
N LEU A 14 -10.05 -37.32 13.75
CA LEU A 14 -10.58 -37.05 12.39
C LEU A 14 -11.37 -35.74 12.33
N ALA A 15 -12.08 -35.36 13.42
CA ALA A 15 -12.79 -34.09 13.51
C ALA A 15 -11.85 -32.89 13.69
N MET A 16 -10.64 -33.08 14.24
CA MET A 16 -9.61 -32.01 14.30
C MET A 16 -8.86 -31.83 12.99
N LEU A 17 -8.82 -32.81 12.10
CA LEU A 17 -8.20 -32.70 10.78
C LEU A 17 -9.10 -31.99 9.75
N SER A 18 -10.40 -31.81 10.02
CA SER A 18 -11.34 -31.17 9.11
C SER A 18 -11.50 -29.66 9.33
N ALA A 19 -10.79 -29.07 10.29
CA ALA A 19 -10.71 -27.63 10.48
C ALA A 19 -9.45 -27.03 9.83
N VAL A 20 -9.06 -27.51 8.65
CA VAL A 20 -8.29 -26.70 7.72
C VAL A 20 -9.29 -25.70 7.16
N SER A 21 -9.46 -24.59 7.84
CA SER A 21 -10.05 -23.42 7.23
C SER A 21 -9.16 -23.07 6.03
N PHE A 22 -9.64 -23.35 4.83
CA PHE A 22 -9.14 -22.65 3.67
C PHE A 22 -9.41 -21.18 3.99
N ALA A 23 -8.37 -20.45 4.37
CA ALA A 23 -8.44 -19.01 4.37
C ALA A 23 -8.72 -18.65 2.91
N ASP A 24 -9.97 -18.36 2.62
CA ASP A 24 -10.35 -17.74 1.36
C ASP A 24 -9.39 -16.57 1.20
N ALA A 25 -8.65 -16.53 0.11
CA ALA A 25 -7.66 -15.49 -0.15
C ALA A 25 -8.44 -14.20 -0.47
N GLN A 26 -9.05 -13.64 0.58
CA GLN A 26 -9.87 -12.45 0.48
C GLN A 26 -8.97 -11.28 0.08
N ILE A 27 -9.32 -10.61 -1.01
CA ILE A 27 -8.65 -9.38 -1.42
C ILE A 27 -8.87 -8.35 -0.31
N LYS A 28 -7.78 -7.81 0.21
CA LYS A 28 -7.82 -6.76 1.22
C LYS A 28 -7.80 -5.39 0.53
N VAL A 29 -8.79 -4.56 0.83
CA VAL A 29 -8.81 -3.15 0.42
C VAL A 29 -8.38 -2.30 1.61
N GLU A 30 -7.40 -1.43 1.43
CA GLU A 30 -6.89 -0.60 2.53
C GLU A 30 -6.30 0.73 2.02
N ALA A 31 -6.36 1.77 2.84
CA ALA A 31 -5.59 2.98 2.64
C ALA A 31 -4.18 2.78 3.21
N SER A 32 -3.16 3.10 2.44
CA SER A 32 -1.77 2.94 2.85
C SER A 32 -1.11 4.30 3.06
N GLU A 33 -0.55 4.51 4.24
CA GLU A 33 0.16 5.75 4.56
C GLU A 33 1.38 5.97 3.66
N THR A 34 2.06 4.90 3.24
CA THR A 34 3.22 5.01 2.35
C THR A 34 2.83 5.31 0.91
N VAL A 35 1.68 4.83 0.46
CA VAL A 35 1.11 5.18 -0.85
C VAL A 35 0.72 6.66 -0.86
N GLU A 36 0.04 7.14 0.17
CA GLU A 36 -0.29 8.57 0.32
C GLU A 36 0.96 9.44 0.40
N LEU A 37 1.99 9.03 1.15
CA LEU A 37 3.26 9.75 1.24
C LEU A 37 3.91 9.92 -0.14
N MET A 38 4.00 8.85 -0.92
CA MET A 38 4.61 8.87 -2.24
C MET A 38 3.77 9.67 -3.25
N SER A 39 2.45 9.62 -3.13
CA SER A 39 1.52 10.43 -3.90
C SER A 39 1.71 11.94 -3.60
N ILE A 40 1.67 12.30 -2.32
CA ILE A 40 1.75 13.70 -1.88
C ILE A 40 3.13 14.31 -2.18
N ILE A 41 4.24 13.59 -1.96
CA ILE A 41 5.55 14.14 -2.32
C ILE A 41 5.69 14.34 -3.83
N SER A 42 5.12 13.45 -4.64
CA SER A 42 5.10 13.59 -6.10
C SER A 42 4.23 14.75 -6.55
N ARG A 43 3.08 14.96 -5.92
CA ARG A 43 2.23 16.14 -6.10
C ARG A 43 2.97 17.43 -5.72
N THR A 44 3.62 17.45 -4.56
CA THR A 44 4.42 18.60 -4.08
C THR A 44 5.60 18.90 -5.03
N ALA A 45 6.14 17.88 -5.69
CA ALA A 45 7.15 18.01 -6.73
C ALA A 45 6.58 18.50 -8.07
N GLY A 46 5.26 18.62 -8.21
CA GLY A 46 4.59 19.10 -9.40
C GLY A 46 4.53 18.07 -10.53
N PHE A 47 4.45 16.78 -10.20
CA PHE A 47 4.25 15.73 -11.20
C PHE A 47 2.82 15.82 -11.75
N PRO A 48 2.61 16.08 -13.05
CA PRO A 48 1.29 16.33 -13.61
C PRO A 48 0.29 15.20 -13.31
N GLU A 49 0.72 13.95 -13.36
CA GLU A 49 -0.10 12.77 -13.11
C GLU A 49 -0.59 12.67 -11.66
N TYR A 50 0.06 13.34 -10.71
CA TYR A 50 -0.32 13.42 -9.31
C TYR A 50 -1.06 14.73 -8.96
N CYS A 51 -1.23 15.62 -9.95
CA CYS A 51 -1.95 16.88 -9.82
C CYS A 51 -3.31 16.87 -10.56
N MET A 52 -3.66 15.74 -11.18
CA MET A 52 -4.93 15.58 -11.89
C MET A 52 -6.03 15.19 -10.91
N ASP A 53 -6.70 16.15 -10.35
CA ASP A 53 -7.87 15.94 -9.50
C ASP A 53 -8.99 16.92 -9.83
N ASN A 54 -10.18 16.63 -9.35
CA ASN A 54 -11.37 17.45 -9.56
C ASN A 54 -11.56 18.50 -8.44
N GLY A 55 -10.57 18.67 -7.58
CA GLY A 55 -10.69 19.45 -6.36
C GLY A 55 -11.47 18.70 -5.28
N GLY A 56 -11.65 19.33 -4.16
CA GLY A 56 -12.34 18.76 -3.00
C GLY A 56 -11.62 19.13 -1.71
N GLN A 57 -12.23 18.80 -0.58
CA GLN A 57 -11.69 19.19 0.72
C GLN A 57 -10.30 18.56 0.95
N TYR A 58 -10.13 17.28 0.65
CA TYR A 58 -8.85 16.58 0.81
C TYR A 58 -7.72 17.22 -0.02
N THR A 59 -8.02 17.62 -1.27
CA THR A 59 -7.07 18.35 -2.12
C THR A 59 -6.68 19.70 -1.50
N SER A 60 -7.66 20.45 -1.04
CA SER A 60 -7.43 21.75 -0.38
C SER A 60 -6.62 21.62 0.90
N ASP A 61 -6.89 20.59 1.71
CA ASP A 61 -6.14 20.30 2.93
C ASP A 61 -4.70 19.90 2.62
N THR A 62 -4.50 19.06 1.58
CA THR A 62 -3.17 18.67 1.10
C THR A 62 -2.37 19.90 0.63
N GLU A 63 -2.96 20.76 -0.18
CA GLU A 63 -2.31 21.97 -0.66
C GLU A 63 -1.98 22.93 0.49
N THR A 64 -2.90 23.11 1.42
CA THR A 64 -2.68 23.96 2.61
C THR A 64 -1.53 23.43 3.47
N TRP A 65 -1.49 22.10 3.72
CA TRP A 65 -0.47 21.49 4.58
C TRP A 65 0.92 21.49 3.93
N PHE A 66 1.00 21.15 2.65
CA PHE A 66 2.28 20.89 1.98
C PHE A 66 2.82 22.02 1.13
N SER A 67 2.07 23.11 0.91
CA SER A 67 2.51 24.26 0.06
C SER A 67 3.85 24.86 0.48
N ALA A 68 4.12 24.95 1.78
CA ALA A 68 5.38 25.46 2.30
C ALA A 68 6.61 24.58 1.98
N TYR A 69 6.39 23.33 1.61
CA TYR A 69 7.45 22.35 1.37
C TYR A 69 7.86 22.19 -0.09
N GLY A 70 7.33 22.99 -1.00
CA GLY A 70 7.69 22.94 -2.43
C GLY A 70 9.17 23.11 -2.74
N GLN A 71 9.95 23.74 -1.82
CA GLN A 71 11.41 23.89 -1.89
C GLN A 71 12.17 22.93 -0.97
N HIS A 72 11.51 21.96 -0.38
CA HIS A 72 12.16 20.98 0.50
C HIS A 72 13.22 20.17 -0.26
N PRO A 73 14.38 19.86 0.35
CA PRO A 73 15.47 19.14 -0.33
C PRO A 73 15.04 17.80 -0.92
N THR A 74 14.13 17.09 -0.26
CA THR A 74 13.58 15.83 -0.76
C THR A 74 12.71 16.04 -2.00
N VAL A 75 11.94 17.13 -2.08
CA VAL A 75 11.15 17.47 -3.27
C VAL A 75 12.07 17.73 -4.46
N ALA A 76 13.17 18.44 -4.27
CA ALA A 76 14.19 18.64 -5.31
C ALA A 76 14.79 17.28 -5.75
N TYR A 77 15.13 16.42 -4.80
CA TYR A 77 15.66 15.08 -5.08
C TYR A 77 14.66 14.22 -5.88
N VAL A 78 13.39 14.23 -5.53
CA VAL A 78 12.34 13.48 -6.27
C VAL A 78 12.21 13.99 -7.71
N LYS A 79 12.34 15.32 -7.95
CA LYS A 79 12.40 15.88 -9.31
C LYS A 79 13.61 15.36 -10.09
N GLU A 80 14.76 15.21 -9.44
CA GLU A 80 15.97 14.64 -10.05
C GLU A 80 15.77 13.15 -10.38
N LEU A 81 15.15 12.38 -9.51
CA LEU A 81 14.81 10.96 -9.77
C LEU A 81 13.90 10.84 -11.00
N ARG A 82 12.90 11.70 -11.14
CA ARG A 82 12.07 11.76 -12.35
C ARG A 82 12.90 12.02 -13.59
N LYS A 83 13.75 13.05 -13.56
CA LYS A 83 14.56 13.47 -14.71
C LYS A 83 15.61 12.44 -15.10
N ASN A 84 16.32 11.88 -14.12
CA ASN A 84 17.51 11.07 -14.37
C ASN A 84 17.24 9.58 -14.42
N CYS A 85 16.24 9.10 -13.68
CA CYS A 85 15.91 7.69 -13.55
C CYS A 85 14.53 7.32 -14.16
N GLY A 86 13.71 8.31 -14.52
CA GLY A 86 12.37 8.08 -15.07
C GLY A 86 11.34 7.70 -14.00
N ILE A 87 11.58 8.04 -12.73
CA ILE A 87 10.63 7.75 -11.64
C ILE A 87 9.40 8.66 -11.80
N SER A 88 8.33 8.09 -12.35
CA SER A 88 7.06 8.76 -12.64
C SER A 88 5.95 7.72 -12.80
N TYR A 89 4.71 8.16 -12.80
CA TYR A 89 3.53 7.30 -12.99
C TYR A 89 3.56 6.06 -12.05
N ASP A 90 3.47 4.87 -12.64
CA ASP A 90 3.50 3.57 -11.97
C ASP A 90 4.77 3.32 -11.13
N ALA A 91 5.93 3.84 -11.55
CA ALA A 91 7.17 3.65 -10.79
C ALA A 91 7.10 4.27 -9.39
N VAL A 92 6.38 5.38 -9.21
CA VAL A 92 6.19 5.97 -7.86
C VAL A 92 5.44 5.00 -6.97
N MET A 93 4.34 4.43 -7.46
CA MET A 93 3.52 3.49 -6.71
C MET A 93 4.20 2.14 -6.52
N SER A 94 5.02 1.68 -7.49
CA SER A 94 5.79 0.46 -7.34
C SER A 94 6.80 0.51 -6.20
N MET A 95 7.31 1.69 -5.83
CA MET A 95 8.10 1.86 -4.61
C MET A 95 7.23 1.91 -3.37
N ALA A 96 6.09 2.58 -3.44
CA ALA A 96 5.21 2.78 -2.29
C ALA A 96 4.79 1.46 -1.63
N VAL A 97 4.54 0.41 -2.43
CA VAL A 97 4.16 -0.93 -1.94
C VAL A 97 5.30 -1.70 -1.28
N HIS A 98 6.54 -1.29 -1.47
CA HIS A 98 7.73 -1.81 -0.79
C HIS A 98 8.13 -0.98 0.44
N LEU A 99 7.33 0.01 0.80
CA LEU A 99 7.55 0.83 1.99
C LEU A 99 6.60 0.43 3.11
N ASN A 100 7.06 0.58 4.34
CA ASN A 100 6.27 0.42 5.55
C ASN A 100 6.59 1.55 6.53
N THR A 101 5.67 1.86 7.43
CA THR A 101 5.88 2.85 8.49
C THR A 101 5.30 2.38 9.81
N ASP A 102 5.95 2.77 10.90
CA ASP A 102 5.49 2.61 12.28
C ASP A 102 4.87 3.92 12.84
N GLY A 103 4.64 4.91 11.97
CA GLY A 103 4.18 6.23 12.35
C GLY A 103 5.29 7.19 12.79
N GLN A 104 6.53 6.72 12.90
CA GLN A 104 7.70 7.54 13.22
C GLN A 104 8.73 7.55 12.09
N LYS A 105 8.88 6.42 11.43
CA LYS A 105 9.87 6.20 10.40
C LYS A 105 9.34 5.33 9.27
N VAL A 106 9.73 5.69 8.05
CA VAL A 106 9.51 4.87 6.84
C VAL A 106 10.70 3.94 6.64
N SER A 107 10.43 2.69 6.36
CA SER A 107 11.41 1.63 6.07
C SER A 107 11.11 0.95 4.76
N PHE A 108 12.13 0.39 4.12
CA PHE A 108 12.02 -0.44 2.93
C PHE A 108 11.84 -1.89 3.33
N THR A 109 10.97 -2.61 2.62
CA THR A 109 10.70 -4.04 2.80
C THR A 109 10.94 -4.77 1.48
N GLY A 110 11.59 -5.93 1.54
CA GLY A 110 11.96 -6.72 0.37
C GLY A 110 13.40 -6.48 -0.07
N GLU A 111 13.71 -6.97 -1.26
CA GLU A 111 15.04 -6.90 -1.85
C GLU A 111 15.08 -5.86 -2.98
N LYS A 112 16.24 -5.24 -3.20
CA LYS A 112 16.41 -4.27 -4.30
C LYS A 112 16.10 -4.89 -5.68
N SER A 113 16.32 -6.19 -5.84
CA SER A 113 16.01 -6.95 -7.05
C SER A 113 14.51 -7.02 -7.39
N ASP A 114 13.65 -6.86 -6.37
CA ASP A 114 12.20 -6.94 -6.53
C ASP A 114 11.61 -5.63 -7.05
N LEU A 115 12.40 -4.56 -6.97
CA LEU A 115 11.98 -3.24 -7.41
C LEU A 115 11.87 -3.16 -8.93
N GLU A 116 10.95 -2.34 -9.38
CA GLU A 116 10.82 -1.94 -10.78
C GLU A 116 12.17 -1.38 -11.29
N LYS A 117 12.51 -1.66 -12.56
CA LYS A 117 13.85 -1.43 -13.13
C LYS A 117 14.39 0.00 -13.00
N ARG A 118 13.53 0.99 -12.98
CA ARG A 118 13.91 2.40 -12.79
C ARG A 118 14.47 2.62 -11.37
N TRP A 119 13.90 1.97 -10.36
CA TRP A 119 14.35 2.04 -8.97
C TRP A 119 15.66 1.28 -8.72
N GLN A 120 15.96 0.26 -9.50
CA GLN A 120 17.23 -0.47 -9.37
C GLN A 120 18.46 0.41 -9.64
N LYS A 121 18.26 1.58 -10.32
CA LYS A 121 19.30 2.58 -10.56
C LYS A 121 19.48 3.58 -9.41
N VAL A 122 18.60 3.53 -8.41
CA VAL A 122 18.55 4.48 -7.30
C VAL A 122 19.28 3.86 -6.09
N GLU A 123 20.02 4.69 -5.35
CA GLU A 123 20.55 4.31 -4.05
C GLU A 123 19.45 4.39 -3.01
N ILE A 124 18.91 3.22 -2.62
CA ILE A 124 17.71 3.10 -1.79
C ILE A 124 17.93 3.71 -0.40
N ASP A 125 19.11 3.52 0.20
CA ASP A 125 19.41 4.11 1.51
C ASP A 125 19.35 5.64 1.47
N THR A 126 19.90 6.24 0.42
CA THR A 126 19.83 7.69 0.21
C THR A 126 18.41 8.15 0.02
N PHE A 127 17.62 7.41 -0.77
CA PHE A 127 16.19 7.69 -0.96
C PHE A 127 15.44 7.64 0.38
N LEU A 128 15.65 6.61 1.19
CA LEU A 128 14.99 6.45 2.49
C LEU A 128 15.36 7.56 3.47
N VAL A 129 16.63 7.97 3.51
CA VAL A 129 17.07 9.10 4.34
C VAL A 129 16.31 10.37 3.95
N ARG A 130 16.21 10.67 2.66
CA ARG A 130 15.48 11.83 2.15
C ARG A 130 13.98 11.73 2.41
N LEU A 131 13.39 10.56 2.17
CA LEU A 131 11.97 10.33 2.41
C LEU A 131 11.61 10.52 3.88
N ASN A 132 12.42 9.97 4.79
CA ASN A 132 12.24 10.13 6.24
C ASN A 132 12.39 11.58 6.69
N GLN A 133 13.30 12.34 6.07
CA GLN A 133 13.41 13.76 6.34
C GLN A 133 12.11 14.51 5.97
N PHE A 134 11.56 14.26 4.78
CA PHE A 134 10.28 14.85 4.38
C PHE A 134 9.14 14.41 5.30
N TYR A 135 9.06 13.11 5.61
CA TYR A 135 8.04 12.54 6.48
C TYR A 135 8.01 13.22 7.86
N SER A 136 9.20 13.41 8.47
CA SER A 136 9.36 14.06 9.76
C SER A 136 9.09 15.57 9.69
N ASP A 137 9.73 16.27 8.75
CA ASP A 137 9.68 17.73 8.67
C ASP A 137 8.28 18.24 8.34
N THR A 138 7.51 17.47 7.55
CA THR A 138 6.12 17.79 7.21
C THR A 138 5.12 17.30 8.25
N ARG A 139 5.54 16.54 9.25
CA ARG A 139 4.66 15.85 10.19
C ARG A 139 3.61 15.00 9.46
N PHE A 140 4.08 14.21 8.47
CA PHE A 140 3.20 13.49 7.56
C PHE A 140 2.23 12.55 8.27
N HIS A 141 2.70 11.82 9.28
CA HIS A 141 1.85 10.92 10.06
C HIS A 141 0.66 11.64 10.70
N GLU A 142 0.88 12.86 11.20
CA GLU A 142 -0.19 13.67 11.78
C GLU A 142 -1.23 14.05 10.72
N PHE A 143 -0.79 14.49 9.54
CA PHE A 143 -1.68 14.75 8.40
C PHE A 143 -2.50 13.50 8.05
N TYR A 144 -1.83 12.36 7.88
CA TYR A 144 -2.48 11.09 7.55
C TYR A 144 -3.52 10.69 8.61
N LYS A 145 -3.19 10.82 9.90
CA LYS A 145 -4.11 10.54 11.01
C LYS A 145 -5.32 11.46 11.04
N GLN A 146 -5.16 12.73 10.72
CA GLN A 146 -6.28 13.68 10.66
C GLN A 146 -7.28 13.36 9.55
N HIS A 147 -6.86 12.64 8.51
CA HIS A 147 -7.70 12.28 7.37
C HIS A 147 -8.24 10.83 7.41
N GLN A 148 -8.13 10.12 8.54
CA GLN A 148 -8.60 8.72 8.66
C GLN A 148 -10.08 8.58 8.28
N THR A 149 -10.95 9.46 8.75
CA THR A 149 -12.38 9.43 8.41
C THR A 149 -12.64 9.59 6.90
N PHE A 150 -11.81 10.39 6.23
CA PHE A 150 -11.89 10.50 4.76
C PHE A 150 -11.50 9.17 4.11
N TYR A 151 -10.39 8.58 4.49
CA TYR A 151 -9.95 7.27 3.94
C TYR A 151 -10.98 6.18 4.21
N GLU A 152 -11.53 6.10 5.42
CA GLU A 152 -12.59 5.16 5.77
C GLU A 152 -13.81 5.32 4.87
N SER A 153 -14.24 6.55 4.58
CA SER A 153 -15.34 6.82 3.68
C SER A 153 -15.10 6.39 2.25
N VAL A 154 -13.85 6.56 1.76
CA VAL A 154 -13.44 6.11 0.42
C VAL A 154 -13.43 4.58 0.36
N LEU A 155 -12.86 3.92 1.38
CA LEU A 155 -12.83 2.46 1.45
C LEU A 155 -14.26 1.88 1.50
N GLN A 156 -15.15 2.46 2.30
CA GLN A 156 -16.55 2.04 2.34
C GLN A 156 -17.22 2.20 0.98
N ALA A 157 -17.04 3.34 0.34
CA ALA A 157 -17.61 3.57 -1.00
C ALA A 157 -17.06 2.58 -2.04
N TYR A 158 -15.79 2.22 -1.93
CA TYR A 158 -15.15 1.23 -2.80
C TYR A 158 -15.71 -0.18 -2.57
N GLU A 159 -15.87 -0.59 -1.32
CA GLU A 159 -16.48 -1.87 -0.96
C GLU A 159 -17.92 -1.97 -1.49
N GLU A 160 -18.72 -0.93 -1.31
CA GLU A 160 -20.12 -0.91 -1.71
C GLU A 160 -20.33 -0.86 -3.23
N ASN A 161 -19.45 -0.17 -3.97
CA ASN A 161 -19.65 0.11 -5.39
C ASN A 161 -18.75 -0.70 -6.31
N VAL A 162 -17.67 -1.28 -5.81
CA VAL A 162 -16.71 -2.05 -6.61
C VAL A 162 -16.62 -3.49 -6.11
N MET A 163 -16.19 -3.71 -4.86
CA MET A 163 -15.91 -5.05 -4.34
C MET A 163 -17.16 -5.92 -4.26
N LYS A 164 -18.30 -5.34 -3.94
CA LYS A 164 -19.59 -6.04 -3.96
C LYS A 164 -19.90 -6.73 -5.30
N TYR A 165 -19.38 -6.19 -6.41
CA TYR A 165 -19.59 -6.71 -7.76
C TYR A 165 -18.36 -7.40 -8.33
N PHE A 166 -17.30 -7.52 -7.53
CA PHE A 166 -16.06 -8.15 -7.96
C PHE A 166 -16.15 -9.67 -7.79
N HIS A 167 -15.98 -10.39 -8.89
CA HIS A 167 -16.04 -11.85 -8.92
C HIS A 167 -14.64 -12.45 -8.78
N GLN A 168 -14.15 -12.56 -7.56
CA GLN A 168 -12.81 -13.11 -7.28
C GLN A 168 -12.69 -14.56 -7.72
N ASP A 169 -13.74 -15.34 -7.60
CA ASP A 169 -13.84 -16.74 -8.01
C ASP A 169 -13.66 -16.97 -9.52
N TRP A 170 -13.79 -15.90 -10.33
CA TRP A 170 -13.53 -15.96 -11.76
C TRP A 170 -12.06 -16.24 -12.08
N TYR A 171 -11.12 -15.73 -11.26
CA TYR A 171 -9.68 -15.84 -11.53
C TYR A 171 -9.18 -17.29 -11.52
N PRO A 172 -9.38 -18.11 -10.46
CA PRO A 172 -8.99 -19.51 -10.50
C PRO A 172 -9.71 -20.31 -11.59
N GLN A 173 -10.96 -19.98 -11.89
CA GLN A 173 -11.70 -20.64 -12.97
C GLN A 173 -11.07 -20.34 -14.35
N PHE A 174 -10.65 -19.10 -14.58
CA PHE A 174 -10.04 -18.69 -15.85
C PHE A 174 -8.61 -19.18 -15.99
N TYR A 175 -7.79 -19.04 -14.96
CA TYR A 175 -6.38 -19.42 -15.00
C TYR A 175 -6.13 -20.91 -14.68
N GLY A 176 -7.11 -21.63 -14.16
CA GLY A 176 -7.00 -23.06 -13.81
C GLY A 176 -6.13 -23.33 -12.57
N THR A 177 -5.80 -22.32 -11.79
CA THR A 177 -4.97 -22.40 -10.58
C THR A 177 -5.51 -21.49 -9.51
N GLU A 178 -5.49 -21.95 -8.26
CA GLU A 178 -5.78 -21.09 -7.12
C GLU A 178 -4.61 -20.13 -6.87
N PRO A 179 -4.89 -18.85 -6.52
CA PRO A 179 -3.84 -17.92 -6.15
C PRO A 179 -3.17 -18.37 -4.86
N THR A 180 -1.85 -18.38 -4.86
CA THR A 180 -1.03 -18.71 -3.68
C THR A 180 -0.68 -17.48 -2.85
N GLU A 181 -0.98 -16.30 -3.37
CA GLU A 181 -0.63 -15.01 -2.80
C GLU A 181 -1.89 -14.22 -2.42
N GLN A 182 -1.78 -13.42 -1.38
CA GLN A 182 -2.84 -12.51 -0.98
C GLN A 182 -2.75 -11.23 -1.81
N PHE A 183 -3.82 -10.92 -2.53
CA PHE A 183 -3.92 -9.64 -3.25
C PHE A 183 -4.36 -8.52 -2.32
N ARG A 184 -3.77 -7.35 -2.52
CA ARG A 184 -4.14 -6.11 -1.82
C ARG A 184 -4.46 -5.04 -2.83
N ILE A 185 -5.54 -4.30 -2.58
CA ILE A 185 -5.88 -3.06 -3.29
C ILE A 185 -5.56 -1.93 -2.32
N ILE A 186 -4.69 -1.04 -2.75
CA ILE A 186 -4.14 0.02 -1.91
C ILE A 186 -4.43 1.36 -2.58
#